data_03430bd649b1ec89f04522ab4981f029
#
_entry.id   03430bd649b1ec89f04522ab4981f029
#
_cell.length_a   1.000
_cell.length_b   1.000
_cell.length_c   1.000
_cell.angle_alpha   90.00
_cell.angle_beta   90.00
_cell.angle_gamma   90.00
#
_symmetry.space_group_name_H-M   'P 1'
#
loop_
_entity.id
_entity.type
_entity.pdbx_description
1 polymer ?
#
loop_
_entity_poly.entity_id
_entity_poly.type
_entity_poly.pdbx_seq_one_letter_code
_entity_poly.pdbx_strand_id
1 'polypeptide(L)'
;MHTTVVPRIRTMLRQRTLKSITRAVGLGVHGGQKVELTFKPAPADAGITFRRVDLPQPVSIPVNAETVCDTRMATTISPGGDPGAPKVQTIEHLLSACAGLGLDNLVIDISGEEVPVLDGSAASFVYLLQSAGIELQNAPKRFIRVKKVVEIREGEGAALKWAKLEPHHGYVLTFEIEFDH
;
A
#
# COMPACT_ATOMS: atom_id res chain seq x y z
N MET A 1 -3.73 10.00 52.07
CA MET A 1 -4.07 10.37 50.68
C MET A 1 -4.03 9.11 49.82
N HIS A 2 -5.17 8.59 49.39
CA HIS A 2 -5.25 7.44 48.50
C HIS A 2 -5.23 7.94 47.05
N THR A 3 -4.12 7.68 46.36
CA THR A 3 -4.01 7.96 44.93
C THR A 3 -4.74 6.85 44.17
N THR A 4 -5.94 7.15 43.67
CA THR A 4 -6.70 6.24 42.82
C THR A 4 -6.02 6.20 41.48
N VAL A 5 -5.33 5.09 41.19
CA VAL A 5 -4.77 4.83 39.85
C VAL A 5 -5.93 4.47 38.93
N VAL A 6 -6.36 5.41 38.10
CA VAL A 6 -7.33 5.14 37.02
C VAL A 6 -6.63 4.29 35.99
N PRO A 7 -7.07 3.06 35.69
CA PRO A 7 -6.46 2.25 34.65
C PRO A 7 -6.64 2.97 33.31
N ARG A 8 -5.52 3.30 32.64
CA ARG A 8 -5.54 3.77 31.25
C ARG A 8 -6.12 2.65 30.40
N ILE A 9 -7.37 2.79 29.97
CA ILE A 9 -7.96 1.94 28.95
C ILE A 9 -7.13 2.19 27.71
N ARG A 10 -6.22 1.26 27.38
CA ARG A 10 -5.55 1.23 26.08
C ARG A 10 -6.61 0.85 25.05
N THR A 11 -7.18 1.85 24.40
CA THR A 11 -8.06 1.61 23.26
C THR A 11 -7.22 0.89 22.20
N MET A 12 -7.48 -0.37 21.98
CA MET A 12 -6.79 -1.19 20.98
C MET A 12 -7.23 -0.73 19.60
N LEU A 13 -6.29 -0.22 18.80
CA LEU A 13 -6.58 0.09 17.41
C LEU A 13 -6.88 -1.22 16.66
N ARG A 14 -8.00 -1.21 15.94
CA ARG A 14 -8.51 -2.38 15.23
C ARG A 14 -8.16 -2.31 13.75
N GLN A 15 -8.00 -3.48 13.14
CA GLN A 15 -7.85 -3.60 11.69
C GLN A 15 -9.09 -3.09 10.97
N ARG A 16 -8.89 -2.74 9.69
CA ARG A 16 -9.93 -2.17 8.82
C ARG A 16 -9.96 -2.88 7.49
N THR A 17 -11.18 -3.04 6.97
CA THR A 17 -11.46 -3.47 5.60
C THR A 17 -12.57 -2.60 5.00
N LEU A 18 -12.99 -2.86 3.78
CA LEU A 18 -14.17 -2.20 3.19
C LEU A 18 -15.47 -2.84 3.70
N LYS A 19 -16.56 -2.06 3.71
CA LYS A 19 -17.91 -2.58 3.96
C LYS A 19 -18.51 -3.24 2.73
N SER A 20 -18.25 -2.69 1.56
CA SER A 20 -18.83 -3.13 0.30
C SER A 20 -17.80 -3.16 -0.82
N ILE A 21 -18.11 -3.90 -1.87
CA ILE A 21 -17.31 -3.95 -3.09
C ILE A 21 -17.45 -2.62 -3.83
N THR A 22 -16.33 -2.10 -4.36
CA THR A 22 -16.34 -0.95 -5.26
C THR A 22 -15.41 -1.17 -6.44
N ARG A 23 -15.52 -0.35 -7.48
CA ARG A 23 -14.77 -0.51 -8.73
C ARG A 23 -14.24 0.82 -9.24
N ALA A 24 -13.12 0.75 -9.93
CA ALA A 24 -12.56 1.85 -10.71
C ALA A 24 -12.18 1.35 -12.10
N VAL A 25 -12.25 2.23 -13.07
CA VAL A 25 -11.78 1.99 -14.44
C VAL A 25 -10.94 3.19 -14.86
N GLY A 26 -9.78 2.94 -15.43
CA GLY A 26 -8.91 4.01 -15.92
C GLY A 26 -7.83 3.48 -16.84
N LEU A 27 -6.89 4.34 -17.17
CA LEU A 27 -5.75 4.02 -18.04
C LEU A 27 -4.47 3.93 -17.20
N GLY A 28 -3.62 2.95 -17.50
CA GLY A 28 -2.24 2.90 -16.99
C GLY A 28 -1.42 4.04 -17.61
N VAL A 29 -0.55 4.67 -16.82
CA VAL A 29 0.28 5.79 -17.28
C VAL A 29 1.42 5.34 -18.21
N HIS A 30 1.97 4.15 -17.97
CA HIS A 30 3.06 3.61 -18.77
C HIS A 30 2.56 2.74 -19.92
N GLY A 31 1.58 1.87 -19.65
CA GLY A 31 1.04 0.93 -20.64
C GLY A 31 -0.06 1.51 -21.53
N GLY A 32 -0.69 2.61 -21.13
CA GLY A 32 -1.82 3.24 -21.85
C GLY A 32 -3.06 2.35 -21.98
N GLN A 33 -3.08 1.19 -21.33
CA GLN A 33 -4.16 0.23 -21.44
C GLN A 33 -5.29 0.56 -20.45
N LYS A 34 -6.52 0.29 -20.88
CA LYS A 34 -7.69 0.39 -20.01
C LYS A 34 -7.71 -0.78 -19.05
N VAL A 35 -7.75 -0.47 -17.75
CA VAL A 35 -7.74 -1.45 -16.67
C VAL A 35 -8.90 -1.21 -15.74
N GLU A 36 -9.55 -2.29 -15.31
CA GLU A 36 -10.58 -2.29 -14.27
C GLU A 36 -9.99 -2.81 -12.96
N LEU A 37 -10.29 -2.12 -11.86
CA LEU A 37 -10.03 -2.54 -10.50
C LEU A 37 -11.36 -2.89 -9.81
N THR A 38 -11.39 -4.01 -9.10
CA THR A 38 -12.48 -4.35 -8.18
C THR A 38 -11.93 -4.53 -6.79
N PHE A 39 -12.30 -3.64 -5.88
CA PHE A 39 -11.91 -3.67 -4.47
C PHE A 39 -12.91 -4.48 -3.67
N LYS A 40 -12.44 -5.46 -2.93
CA LYS A 40 -13.25 -6.40 -2.14
C LYS A 40 -12.80 -6.41 -0.68
N PRO A 41 -13.73 -6.46 0.28
CA PRO A 41 -13.39 -6.74 1.67
C PRO A 41 -12.58 -8.02 1.79
N ALA A 42 -11.65 -8.05 2.75
CA ALA A 42 -10.89 -9.25 3.09
C ALA A 42 -10.99 -9.54 4.60
N PRO A 43 -10.86 -10.80 5.04
CA PRO A 43 -10.87 -11.14 6.46
C PRO A 43 -9.70 -10.49 7.20
N ALA A 44 -9.81 -10.40 8.53
CA ALA A 44 -8.73 -9.92 9.38
C ALA A 44 -7.45 -10.75 9.14
N ASP A 45 -6.31 -10.08 9.24
CA ASP A 45 -4.97 -10.64 9.02
C ASP A 45 -4.65 -11.10 7.58
N ALA A 46 -5.54 -10.85 6.62
CA ALA A 46 -5.30 -11.21 5.22
C ALA A 46 -4.27 -10.30 4.52
N GLY A 47 -4.11 -9.05 5.00
CA GLY A 47 -3.31 -8.05 4.31
C GLY A 47 -3.97 -7.56 3.02
N ILE A 48 -3.21 -6.80 2.22
CA ILE A 48 -3.63 -6.34 0.90
C ILE A 48 -3.05 -7.29 -0.15
N THR A 49 -3.90 -7.77 -1.06
CA THR A 49 -3.50 -8.68 -2.13
C THR A 49 -4.08 -8.22 -3.46
N PHE A 50 -3.23 -8.06 -4.47
CA PHE A 50 -3.67 -7.94 -5.86
C PHE A 50 -3.94 -9.32 -6.45
N ARG A 51 -4.94 -9.39 -7.33
CA ARG A 51 -5.25 -10.59 -8.07
C ARG A 51 -5.43 -10.28 -9.55
N ARG A 52 -4.50 -10.75 -10.40
CA ARG A 52 -4.55 -10.65 -11.87
C ARG A 52 -5.64 -11.59 -12.38
N VAL A 53 -6.78 -11.01 -12.73
CA VAL A 53 -7.97 -11.77 -13.17
C VAL A 53 -8.11 -11.86 -14.69
N ASP A 54 -7.24 -11.18 -15.42
CA ASP A 54 -7.13 -11.21 -16.88
C ASP A 54 -6.34 -12.42 -17.40
N LEU A 55 -5.63 -13.12 -16.53
CA LEU A 55 -4.86 -14.31 -16.89
C LEU A 55 -5.76 -15.56 -16.95
N PRO A 56 -5.40 -16.57 -17.77
CA PRO A 56 -6.15 -17.82 -17.86
C PRO A 56 -6.37 -18.50 -16.50
N GLN A 57 -5.40 -18.36 -15.60
CA GLN A 57 -5.53 -18.72 -14.18
C GLN A 57 -5.20 -17.47 -13.37
N PRO A 58 -6.12 -17.01 -12.51
CA PRO A 58 -5.87 -15.83 -11.67
C PRO A 58 -4.66 -16.01 -10.77
N VAL A 59 -3.77 -14.99 -10.76
CA VAL A 59 -2.56 -14.99 -9.96
C VAL A 59 -2.70 -13.97 -8.82
N SER A 60 -2.49 -14.42 -7.59
CA SER A 60 -2.53 -13.58 -6.39
C SER A 60 -1.13 -13.13 -6.00
N ILE A 61 -0.98 -11.83 -5.73
CA ILE A 61 0.28 -11.18 -5.38
C ILE A 61 0.05 -10.39 -4.08
N PRO A 62 0.51 -10.90 -2.92
CA PRO A 62 0.40 -10.17 -1.67
C PRO A 62 1.30 -8.92 -1.69
N VAL A 63 0.83 -7.84 -1.06
CA VAL A 63 1.61 -6.59 -0.95
C VAL A 63 2.54 -6.67 0.25
N ASN A 64 3.81 -6.86 0.00
CA ASN A 64 4.88 -6.81 0.99
C ASN A 64 6.23 -6.50 0.32
N ALA A 65 7.28 -6.28 1.11
CA ALA A 65 8.60 -5.93 0.59
C ALA A 65 9.23 -7.05 -0.26
N GLU A 66 8.92 -8.31 0.03
CA GLU A 66 9.49 -9.49 -0.65
C GLU A 66 8.90 -9.69 -2.06
N THR A 67 7.74 -9.09 -2.34
CA THR A 67 7.11 -9.17 -3.67
C THR A 67 7.51 -8.03 -4.59
N VAL A 68 8.27 -7.02 -4.11
CA VAL A 68 8.77 -5.93 -4.96
C VAL A 68 9.84 -6.47 -5.90
N CYS A 69 9.64 -6.30 -7.21
CA CYS A 69 10.55 -6.78 -8.25
C CYS A 69 11.16 -5.68 -9.12
N ASP A 70 10.58 -4.48 -9.15
CA ASP A 70 11.13 -3.30 -9.82
C ASP A 70 10.67 -2.01 -9.12
N THR A 71 11.55 -1.00 -9.10
CA THR A 71 11.28 0.33 -8.52
C THR A 71 11.65 1.48 -9.48
N ARG A 72 11.94 1.17 -10.74
CA ARG A 72 12.25 2.17 -11.77
C ARG A 72 10.94 2.77 -12.29
N MET A 73 10.79 4.09 -12.13
CA MET A 73 9.64 4.89 -12.54
C MET A 73 8.30 4.54 -11.87
N ALA A 74 8.18 3.35 -11.27
CA ALA A 74 6.99 2.89 -10.56
C ALA A 74 7.36 1.74 -9.60
N THR A 75 6.56 1.54 -8.56
CA THR A 75 6.69 0.35 -7.71
C THR A 75 5.95 -0.82 -8.36
N THR A 76 6.68 -1.89 -8.63
CA THR A 76 6.16 -3.11 -9.28
C THR A 76 6.32 -4.31 -8.36
N ILE A 77 5.27 -5.11 -8.25
CA ILE A 77 5.25 -6.34 -7.46
C ILE A 77 4.92 -7.57 -8.33
N SER A 78 5.45 -8.72 -7.92
CA SER A 78 5.21 -10.02 -8.55
C SER A 78 5.24 -11.14 -7.50
N PRO A 79 4.75 -12.35 -7.80
CA PRO A 79 4.89 -13.48 -6.89
C PRO A 79 6.36 -13.74 -6.54
N GLY A 80 6.68 -13.68 -5.23
CA GLY A 80 8.05 -13.90 -4.74
C GLY A 80 9.10 -12.90 -5.21
N GLY A 81 8.70 -11.75 -5.79
CA GLY A 81 9.65 -10.76 -6.33
C GLY A 81 10.29 -11.17 -7.66
N ASP A 82 9.78 -12.19 -8.34
CA ASP A 82 10.32 -12.65 -9.63
C ASP A 82 9.91 -11.69 -10.78
N PRO A 83 10.85 -10.97 -11.42
CA PRO A 83 10.55 -10.04 -12.50
C PRO A 83 10.01 -10.73 -13.77
N GLY A 84 10.20 -12.03 -13.93
CA GLY A 84 9.67 -12.85 -15.04
C GLY A 84 8.24 -13.35 -14.83
N ALA A 85 7.71 -13.25 -13.61
CA ALA A 85 6.36 -13.66 -13.27
C ALA A 85 5.31 -12.58 -13.62
N PRO A 86 4.00 -12.93 -13.63
CA PRO A 86 2.93 -11.94 -13.74
C PRO A 86 3.06 -10.85 -12.67
N LYS A 87 2.90 -9.60 -13.06
CA LYS A 87 3.19 -8.45 -12.19
C LYS A 87 2.03 -7.46 -12.12
N VAL A 88 2.11 -6.58 -11.10
CA VAL A 88 1.28 -5.37 -10.98
C VAL A 88 2.19 -4.18 -10.75
N GLN A 89 2.04 -3.14 -11.59
CA GLN A 89 2.86 -1.93 -11.59
C GLN A 89 2.08 -0.73 -11.05
N THR A 90 2.81 0.34 -10.69
CA THR A 90 2.25 1.66 -10.30
C THR A 90 1.28 1.55 -9.11
N ILE A 91 1.68 0.78 -8.09
CA ILE A 91 0.83 0.51 -6.92
C ILE A 91 0.84 1.64 -5.88
N GLU A 92 1.78 2.59 -5.95
CA GLU A 92 2.08 3.58 -4.93
C GLU A 92 0.91 4.54 -4.63
N HIS A 93 0.21 5.04 -5.65
CA HIS A 93 -0.91 5.97 -5.48
C HIS A 93 -2.07 5.33 -4.73
N LEU A 94 -2.42 4.11 -5.12
CA LEU A 94 -3.47 3.33 -4.48
C LEU A 94 -3.09 2.91 -3.06
N LEU A 95 -1.86 2.43 -2.86
CA LEU A 95 -1.41 2.01 -1.52
C LEU A 95 -1.26 3.18 -0.56
N SER A 96 -0.91 4.38 -1.04
CA SER A 96 -0.91 5.59 -0.21
C SER A 96 -2.31 5.94 0.28
N ALA A 97 -3.34 5.79 -0.57
CA ALA A 97 -4.74 5.93 -0.17
C ALA A 97 -5.16 4.89 0.88
N CYS A 98 -4.80 3.61 0.68
CA CYS A 98 -5.06 2.55 1.64
C CYS A 98 -4.40 2.83 2.99
N ALA A 99 -3.14 3.27 2.99
CA ALA A 99 -2.39 3.61 4.19
C ALA A 99 -3.01 4.81 4.92
N GLY A 100 -3.36 5.88 4.20
CA GLY A 100 -4.00 7.07 4.74
C GLY A 100 -5.36 6.78 5.38
N LEU A 101 -6.15 5.87 4.80
CA LEU A 101 -7.42 5.40 5.34
C LEU A 101 -7.26 4.32 6.43
N GLY A 102 -6.05 3.82 6.63
CA GLY A 102 -5.74 2.75 7.58
C GLY A 102 -6.41 1.42 7.23
N LEU A 103 -6.59 1.13 5.94
CA LEU A 103 -7.05 -0.17 5.46
C LEU A 103 -5.93 -1.20 5.61
N ASP A 104 -6.25 -2.32 6.25
CA ASP A 104 -5.30 -3.40 6.52
C ASP A 104 -5.53 -4.61 5.61
N ASN A 105 -6.79 -4.88 5.28
CA ASN A 105 -7.18 -6.12 4.61
C ASN A 105 -8.05 -5.84 3.39
N LEU A 106 -7.56 -6.21 2.21
CA LEU A 106 -8.22 -5.92 0.94
C LEU A 106 -7.81 -6.91 -0.13
N VAL A 107 -8.76 -7.39 -0.94
CA VAL A 107 -8.46 -8.07 -2.20
C VAL A 107 -8.78 -7.11 -3.34
N ILE A 108 -7.83 -6.92 -4.24
CA ILE A 108 -7.94 -6.02 -5.39
C ILE A 108 -7.81 -6.85 -6.67
N ASP A 109 -8.93 -7.15 -7.32
CA ASP A 109 -8.90 -7.74 -8.65
C ASP A 109 -8.48 -6.67 -9.65
N ILE A 110 -7.57 -7.02 -10.54
CA ILE A 110 -7.05 -6.14 -11.59
C ILE A 110 -7.07 -6.86 -12.94
N SER A 111 -7.60 -6.20 -13.96
CA SER A 111 -7.74 -6.74 -15.32
C SER A 111 -6.56 -6.43 -16.24
N GLY A 112 -5.40 -6.12 -15.69
CA GLY A 112 -4.19 -5.80 -16.46
C GLY A 112 -2.97 -5.69 -15.56
N GLU A 113 -1.83 -5.29 -16.13
CA GLU A 113 -0.55 -5.23 -15.42
C GLU A 113 -0.35 -3.96 -14.59
N GLU A 114 -1.10 -2.89 -14.85
CA GLU A 114 -0.83 -1.58 -14.29
C GLU A 114 -2.04 -1.02 -13.57
N VAL A 115 -1.86 -0.51 -12.35
CA VAL A 115 -2.90 0.22 -11.64
C VAL A 115 -3.20 1.52 -12.40
N PRO A 116 -4.47 1.84 -12.71
CA PRO A 116 -4.82 3.08 -13.40
C PRO A 116 -4.36 4.32 -12.61
N VAL A 117 -3.80 5.29 -13.34
CA VAL A 117 -3.29 6.52 -12.71
C VAL A 117 -4.39 7.46 -12.24
N LEU A 118 -5.61 7.33 -12.77
CA LEU A 118 -6.77 8.21 -12.54
C LEU A 118 -6.40 9.70 -12.74
N ASP A 119 -6.45 10.51 -11.69
CA ASP A 119 -6.09 11.92 -11.72
C ASP A 119 -4.61 12.20 -11.36
N GLY A 120 -3.79 11.15 -11.22
CA GLY A 120 -2.38 11.26 -10.83
C GLY A 120 -2.16 11.45 -9.33
N SER A 121 -3.21 11.46 -8.52
CA SER A 121 -3.12 11.59 -7.06
C SER A 121 -3.76 10.40 -6.34
N ALA A 122 -3.62 10.34 -5.03
CA ALA A 122 -4.33 9.39 -4.19
C ALA A 122 -5.79 9.79 -3.92
N ALA A 123 -6.20 11.03 -4.25
CA ALA A 123 -7.50 11.59 -3.85
C ALA A 123 -8.68 10.82 -4.44
N SER A 124 -8.59 10.46 -5.72
CA SER A 124 -9.63 9.66 -6.39
C SER A 124 -9.81 8.29 -5.74
N PHE A 125 -8.73 7.63 -5.34
CA PHE A 125 -8.79 6.35 -4.61
C PHE A 125 -9.36 6.54 -3.19
N VAL A 126 -8.96 7.60 -2.48
CA VAL A 126 -9.50 7.92 -1.15
C VAL A 126 -11.03 8.10 -1.23
N TYR A 127 -11.51 8.90 -2.19
CA TYR A 127 -12.95 9.12 -2.38
C TYR A 127 -13.69 7.80 -2.66
N LEU A 128 -13.16 6.98 -3.56
CA LEU A 128 -13.74 5.71 -3.95
C LEU A 128 -13.84 4.73 -2.76
N LEU A 129 -12.74 4.56 -2.02
CA LEU A 129 -12.66 3.64 -0.89
C LEU A 129 -13.52 4.11 0.29
N GLN A 130 -13.57 5.43 0.56
CA GLN A 130 -14.48 5.99 1.56
C GLN A 130 -15.95 5.81 1.19
N SER A 131 -16.29 5.98 -0.08
CA SER A 131 -17.66 5.78 -0.58
C SER A 131 -18.14 4.33 -0.43
N ALA A 132 -17.24 3.37 -0.52
CA ALA A 132 -17.53 1.94 -0.24
C ALA A 132 -17.78 1.67 1.26
N GLY A 133 -17.42 2.63 2.12
CA GLY A 133 -17.46 2.50 3.57
C GLY A 133 -16.32 1.66 4.13
N ILE A 134 -15.92 1.98 5.36
CA ILE A 134 -14.83 1.30 6.09
C ILE A 134 -15.42 0.58 7.29
N GLU A 135 -15.01 -0.66 7.50
CA GLU A 135 -15.44 -1.52 8.59
C GLU A 135 -14.27 -1.83 9.54
N LEU A 136 -14.54 -1.73 10.84
CA LEU A 136 -13.61 -2.15 11.89
C LEU A 136 -13.75 -3.66 12.14
N GLN A 137 -12.64 -4.37 12.00
CA GLN A 137 -12.58 -5.81 12.23
C GLN A 137 -12.20 -6.14 13.68
N ASN A 138 -12.61 -7.32 14.15
CA ASN A 138 -12.32 -7.74 15.52
C ASN A 138 -10.91 -8.35 15.65
N ALA A 139 -9.90 -7.61 15.21
CA ALA A 139 -8.49 -7.97 15.30
C ALA A 139 -7.65 -6.72 15.61
N PRO A 140 -6.56 -6.84 16.40
CA PRO A 140 -5.67 -5.73 16.69
C PRO A 140 -4.91 -5.31 15.43
N LYS A 141 -4.78 -3.98 15.23
CA LYS A 141 -3.94 -3.45 14.17
C LYS A 141 -2.47 -3.78 14.43
N ARG A 142 -1.76 -4.20 13.40
CA ARG A 142 -0.32 -4.46 13.47
C ARG A 142 0.46 -3.22 13.08
N PHE A 143 1.54 -2.95 13.80
CA PHE A 143 2.43 -1.83 13.55
C PHE A 143 3.87 -2.30 13.44
N ILE A 144 4.60 -1.74 12.48
CA ILE A 144 6.05 -1.83 12.45
C ILE A 144 6.60 -0.75 13.38
N ARG A 145 7.42 -1.15 14.35
CA ARG A 145 8.12 -0.22 15.24
C ARG A 145 9.61 -0.27 14.97
N VAL A 146 10.14 0.83 14.47
CA VAL A 146 11.59 0.99 14.28
C VAL A 146 12.25 1.11 15.66
N LYS A 147 13.20 0.22 15.96
CA LYS A 147 13.89 0.15 17.26
C LYS A 147 15.30 0.70 17.23
N LYS A 148 15.91 0.76 16.06
CA LYS A 148 17.26 1.30 15.82
C LYS A 148 17.27 2.00 14.46
N VAL A 149 18.25 2.87 14.26
CA VAL A 149 18.48 3.45 12.94
C VAL A 149 18.85 2.34 11.96
N VAL A 150 18.18 2.34 10.81
CA VAL A 150 18.50 1.49 9.66
C VAL A 150 18.65 2.41 8.47
N GLU A 151 19.79 2.37 7.83
CA GLU A 151 20.13 3.24 6.71
C GLU A 151 20.75 2.42 5.57
N ILE A 152 20.39 2.77 4.35
CA ILE A 152 20.99 2.26 3.13
C ILE A 152 21.44 3.44 2.27
N ARG A 153 22.59 3.32 1.64
CA ARG A 153 23.18 4.31 0.74
C ARG A 153 23.61 3.66 -0.54
N GLU A 154 23.40 4.33 -1.65
CA GLU A 154 23.79 3.89 -2.99
C GLU A 154 24.36 5.07 -3.78
N GLY A 155 25.46 4.86 -4.51
CA GLY A 155 26.16 5.91 -5.25
C GLY A 155 27.08 6.76 -4.38
N GLU A 156 27.74 7.74 -5.01
CA GLU A 156 28.69 8.68 -4.37
C GLU A 156 28.50 10.10 -4.92
N GLY A 157 28.92 11.10 -4.13
CA GLY A 157 28.87 12.52 -4.52
C GLY A 157 27.46 12.96 -4.89
N ALA A 158 27.29 13.59 -6.04
CA ALA A 158 26.00 14.07 -6.54
C ALA A 158 25.00 12.94 -6.92
N ALA A 159 25.50 11.72 -7.11
CA ALA A 159 24.69 10.55 -7.42
C ALA A 159 24.26 9.76 -6.15
N LEU A 160 24.60 10.26 -4.96
CA LEU A 160 24.26 9.59 -3.70
C LEU A 160 22.74 9.59 -3.50
N LYS A 161 22.19 8.39 -3.34
CA LYS A 161 20.82 8.14 -2.88
C LYS A 161 20.86 7.46 -1.53
N TRP A 162 19.91 7.80 -0.67
CA TRP A 162 19.83 7.14 0.62
C TRP A 162 18.38 7.02 1.10
N ALA A 163 18.16 6.02 1.93
CA ALA A 163 16.91 5.87 2.67
C ALA A 163 17.22 5.50 4.12
N LYS A 164 16.50 6.11 5.07
CA LYS A 164 16.75 5.93 6.49
C LYS A 164 15.44 5.75 7.26
N LEU A 165 15.41 4.78 8.15
CA LEU A 165 14.36 4.58 9.15
C LEU A 165 14.94 4.89 10.52
N GLU A 166 14.25 5.73 11.29
CA GLU A 166 14.68 6.11 12.65
C GLU A 166 13.58 5.85 13.68
N PRO A 167 13.93 5.50 14.93
CA PRO A 167 12.97 5.47 16.02
C PRO A 167 12.30 6.83 16.19
N HIS A 168 10.96 6.85 16.14
CA HIS A 168 10.18 8.07 16.30
C HIS A 168 8.86 7.79 17.06
N HIS A 169 8.33 8.83 17.71
CA HIS A 169 6.99 8.80 18.32
C HIS A 169 5.97 9.30 17.29
N GLY A 170 5.27 8.38 16.65
CA GLY A 170 4.33 8.66 15.56
C GLY A 170 4.92 8.30 14.19
N TYR A 171 4.41 8.92 13.13
CA TYR A 171 4.84 8.72 11.76
C TYR A 171 5.21 10.06 11.14
N VAL A 172 6.45 10.18 10.70
CA VAL A 172 6.98 11.33 9.97
C VAL A 172 7.68 10.81 8.72
N LEU A 173 7.38 11.39 7.58
CA LEU A 173 8.06 11.15 6.31
C LEU A 173 8.74 12.43 5.87
N THR A 174 10.05 12.36 5.64
CA THR A 174 10.83 13.43 5.01
C THR A 174 11.29 12.92 3.65
N PHE A 175 11.07 13.71 2.61
CA PHE A 175 11.47 13.40 1.26
C PHE A 175 12.18 14.61 0.65
N GLU A 176 13.35 14.38 0.09
CA GLU A 176 14.16 15.39 -0.58
C GLU A 176 14.56 14.87 -1.96
N ILE A 177 14.40 15.68 -2.98
CA ILE A 177 14.76 15.36 -4.35
C ILE A 177 15.39 16.60 -5.01
N GLU A 178 16.50 16.39 -5.67
CA GLU A 178 17.17 17.40 -6.49
C GLU A 178 17.10 16.99 -7.96
N PHE A 179 16.83 17.97 -8.83
CA PHE A 179 16.88 17.81 -10.27
C PHE A 179 17.99 18.70 -10.82
N ASP A 180 18.91 18.11 -11.59
CA ASP A 180 19.86 18.85 -12.38
C ASP A 180 19.12 19.48 -13.57
N HIS A 181 19.08 20.81 -13.58
CA HIS A 181 18.49 21.61 -14.66
C HIS A 181 19.57 22.22 -15.55
#